data_3571a610bfc0b3c53e529fb6dd75de53
#
_entry.id   3571a610bfc0b3c53e529fb6dd75de53
#
_cell.length_a   1.000
_cell.length_b   1.000
_cell.length_c   1.000
_cell.angle_alpha   90.00
_cell.angle_beta   90.00
_cell.angle_gamma   90.00
#
_symmetry.space_group_name_H-M   'P 1'
#
loop_
_entity.id
_entity.type
_entity.pdbx_description
1 polymer ?
#
loop_
_entity_poly.entity_id
_entity_poly.type
_entity_poly.pdbx_seq_one_letter_code
_entity_poly.pdbx_strand_id
1 'polypeptide(L)'
;RPSVKKGYLIGRGANDMKSSIAAFVSAVSTFLSKNKKFNGSISLLITGDEEGDAVNGTKKVVDYLKRKKEKINFCLVGEPTNPNKLGEMIKIGRRGSLTGRLTIFGLQGHVAYPHRANNPSTIIVKILKELKDIKFDKGTKDFQPTNLEVTKININNTADNVIPASAEATFNIRFNNKHSSNSIKKRLNRIFIKTNKKYKSKFKIDYR
;
A
#
# COMPACT_ATOMS: atom_id res chain seq x y z
N ARG A 1 -5.54 -17.74 -24.42
CA ARG A 1 -6.12 -16.82 -25.42
C ARG A 1 -7.44 -16.28 -24.90
N PRO A 2 -7.84 -15.04 -25.21
CA PRO A 2 -9.15 -14.52 -24.84
C PRO A 2 -10.26 -15.31 -25.57
N SER A 3 -11.41 -15.43 -24.91
CA SER A 3 -12.57 -16.15 -25.49
C SER A 3 -13.86 -15.47 -25.05
N VAL A 4 -14.91 -15.67 -25.89
CA VAL A 4 -16.26 -15.24 -25.54
C VAL A 4 -17.08 -16.48 -25.23
N LYS A 5 -17.64 -16.56 -24.01
CA LYS A 5 -18.50 -17.66 -23.57
C LYS A 5 -19.76 -17.11 -22.89
N LYS A 6 -20.92 -17.53 -23.34
CA LYS A 6 -22.22 -17.13 -22.77
C LYS A 6 -22.36 -15.60 -22.60
N GLY A 7 -21.87 -14.81 -23.56
CA GLY A 7 -21.91 -13.35 -23.51
C GLY A 7 -20.84 -12.68 -22.69
N TYR A 8 -19.92 -13.42 -22.06
CA TYR A 8 -18.81 -12.89 -21.27
C TYR A 8 -17.50 -12.95 -22.07
N LEU A 9 -16.73 -11.86 -22.03
CA LEU A 9 -15.35 -11.82 -22.50
C LEU A 9 -14.42 -12.31 -21.38
N ILE A 10 -13.76 -13.43 -21.61
CA ILE A 10 -12.85 -14.07 -20.64
C ILE A 10 -11.42 -13.90 -21.14
N GLY A 11 -10.56 -13.28 -20.32
CA GLY A 11 -9.16 -13.08 -20.63
C GLY A 11 -8.42 -12.21 -19.61
N ARG A 12 -7.10 -12.23 -19.64
CA ARG A 12 -6.26 -11.38 -18.77
C ARG A 12 -6.53 -9.91 -19.06
N GLY A 13 -6.89 -9.15 -18.01
CA GLY A 13 -7.19 -7.72 -18.11
C GLY A 13 -8.57 -7.42 -18.72
N ALA A 14 -9.43 -8.41 -18.95
CA ALA A 14 -10.76 -8.16 -19.50
C ALA A 14 -11.61 -7.31 -18.54
N ASN A 15 -11.56 -7.58 -17.25
CA ASN A 15 -12.24 -6.78 -16.23
C ASN A 15 -11.34 -5.67 -15.68
N ASP A 16 -10.08 -5.96 -15.44
CA ASP A 16 -9.07 -5.06 -14.88
C ASP A 16 -7.93 -4.88 -15.88
N MET A 17 -7.91 -3.77 -16.66
CA MET A 17 -9.05 -2.86 -16.89
C MET A 17 -9.16 -2.48 -18.38
N LYS A 18 -8.80 -3.41 -19.28
CA LYS A 18 -8.81 -3.16 -20.76
C LYS A 18 -10.20 -2.85 -21.30
N SER A 19 -11.26 -3.42 -20.71
CA SER A 19 -12.63 -3.08 -21.07
C SER A 19 -12.98 -1.63 -20.75
N SER A 20 -12.52 -1.11 -19.61
CA SER A 20 -12.70 0.29 -19.25
C SER A 20 -11.97 1.21 -20.23
N ILE A 21 -10.77 0.84 -20.68
CA ILE A 21 -10.03 1.60 -21.70
C ILE A 21 -10.83 1.61 -23.02
N ALA A 22 -11.33 0.48 -23.46
CA ALA A 22 -12.13 0.37 -24.69
C ALA A 22 -13.41 1.19 -24.61
N ALA A 23 -14.13 1.11 -23.48
CA ALA A 23 -15.33 1.89 -23.23
C ALA A 23 -15.06 3.41 -23.25
N PHE A 24 -13.96 3.84 -22.63
CA PHE A 24 -13.56 5.24 -22.61
C PHE A 24 -13.22 5.76 -24.02
N VAL A 25 -12.44 5.00 -24.80
CA VAL A 25 -12.11 5.37 -26.19
C VAL A 25 -13.38 5.49 -27.04
N SER A 26 -14.31 4.53 -26.92
CA SER A 26 -15.60 4.56 -27.63
C SER A 26 -16.45 5.78 -27.25
N ALA A 27 -16.53 6.08 -25.94
CA ALA A 27 -17.28 7.24 -25.44
C ALA A 27 -16.68 8.56 -25.95
N VAL A 28 -15.35 8.70 -25.90
CA VAL A 28 -14.65 9.89 -26.41
C VAL A 28 -14.85 10.03 -27.92
N SER A 29 -14.74 8.96 -28.70
CA SER A 29 -14.99 8.98 -30.14
C SER A 29 -16.41 9.46 -30.45
N THR A 30 -17.41 8.91 -29.75
CA THR A 30 -18.81 9.31 -29.88
C THR A 30 -19.03 10.77 -29.51
N PHE A 31 -18.40 11.22 -28.41
CA PHE A 31 -18.49 12.60 -27.98
C PHE A 31 -17.93 13.57 -29.03
N LEU A 32 -16.73 13.32 -29.54
CA LEU A 32 -16.07 14.16 -30.52
C LEU A 32 -16.77 14.15 -31.89
N SER A 33 -17.41 13.07 -32.28
CA SER A 33 -18.20 13.03 -33.51
C SER A 33 -19.40 13.96 -33.47
N LYS A 34 -20.01 14.12 -32.28
CA LYS A 34 -21.17 14.99 -32.06
C LYS A 34 -20.80 16.43 -31.71
N ASN A 35 -19.60 16.68 -31.20
CA ASN A 35 -19.15 17.97 -30.72
C ASN A 35 -17.92 18.46 -31.49
N LYS A 36 -18.13 18.94 -32.72
CA LYS A 36 -17.07 19.38 -33.63
C LYS A 36 -16.23 20.56 -33.07
N LYS A 37 -16.81 21.37 -32.19
CA LYS A 37 -16.14 22.49 -31.51
C LYS A 37 -16.05 22.19 -30.03
N PHE A 38 -15.05 21.37 -29.63
CA PHE A 38 -14.76 21.09 -28.23
C PHE A 38 -13.61 21.98 -27.73
N ASN A 39 -13.90 22.81 -26.73
CA ASN A 39 -12.90 23.70 -26.12
C ASN A 39 -12.25 22.99 -24.91
N GLY A 40 -11.22 22.22 -25.13
CA GLY A 40 -10.53 21.48 -24.10
C GLY A 40 -9.63 20.40 -24.68
N SER A 41 -9.05 19.59 -23.79
CA SER A 41 -8.22 18.44 -24.14
C SER A 41 -8.67 17.21 -23.36
N ILE A 42 -8.71 16.07 -24.05
CA ILE A 42 -8.95 14.76 -23.44
C ILE A 42 -7.68 13.93 -23.65
N SER A 43 -7.07 13.49 -22.58
CA SER A 43 -5.84 12.70 -22.60
C SER A 43 -6.06 11.32 -22.00
N LEU A 44 -5.47 10.32 -22.59
CA LEU A 44 -5.43 8.95 -22.06
C LEU A 44 -4.05 8.68 -21.47
N LEU A 45 -4.03 8.35 -20.17
CA LEU A 45 -2.84 7.84 -19.50
C LEU A 45 -2.94 6.33 -19.41
N ILE A 46 -2.10 5.62 -20.15
CA ILE A 46 -2.05 4.15 -20.14
C ILE A 46 -0.67 3.74 -19.62
N THR A 47 -0.64 2.96 -18.56
CA THR A 47 0.59 2.48 -17.93
C THR A 47 0.60 0.96 -17.83
N GLY A 48 1.79 0.36 -17.90
CA GLY A 48 1.98 -1.10 -17.82
C GLY A 48 2.55 -1.61 -16.50
N ASP A 49 2.84 -0.72 -15.53
CA ASP A 49 3.50 -1.05 -14.25
C ASP A 49 2.60 -0.67 -13.05
N GLU A 50 1.27 -0.75 -13.21
CA GLU A 50 0.34 -0.43 -12.11
C GLU A 50 0.29 -1.57 -11.09
N GLU A 51 0.18 -2.82 -11.57
CA GLU A 51 0.05 -4.02 -10.74
C GLU A 51 1.38 -4.53 -10.15
N GLY A 52 2.49 -3.99 -10.63
CA GLY A 52 3.83 -4.36 -10.19
C GLY A 52 4.39 -3.42 -9.12
N ASP A 53 5.64 -3.03 -9.30
CA ASP A 53 6.33 -2.12 -8.39
C ASP A 53 5.86 -0.67 -8.48
N ALA A 54 5.08 -0.33 -9.50
CA ALA A 54 4.52 1.00 -9.79
C ALA A 54 5.59 2.12 -9.86
N VAL A 55 6.81 1.77 -10.27
CA VAL A 55 7.95 2.68 -10.35
C VAL A 55 7.97 3.43 -11.67
N ASN A 56 7.64 2.74 -12.78
CA ASN A 56 7.73 3.24 -14.15
C ASN A 56 6.34 3.53 -14.76
N GLY A 57 5.38 3.92 -13.96
CA GLY A 57 4.00 4.14 -14.39
C GLY A 57 3.52 5.57 -14.13
N THR A 58 2.31 5.70 -13.62
CA THR A 58 1.56 6.93 -13.38
C THR A 58 2.39 8.02 -12.69
N LYS A 59 3.19 7.66 -11.68
CA LYS A 59 4.01 8.63 -10.95
C LYS A 59 4.96 9.40 -11.86
N LYS A 60 5.70 8.70 -12.73
CA LYS A 60 6.66 9.35 -13.66
C LYS A 60 5.96 10.27 -14.66
N VAL A 61 4.80 9.85 -15.15
CA VAL A 61 4.02 10.69 -16.09
C VAL A 61 3.48 11.93 -15.38
N VAL A 62 2.92 11.79 -14.18
CA VAL A 62 2.44 12.93 -13.40
C VAL A 62 3.58 13.90 -13.05
N ASP A 63 4.75 13.40 -12.67
CA ASP A 63 5.94 14.22 -12.42
C ASP A 63 6.41 14.95 -13.70
N TYR A 64 6.32 14.29 -14.87
CA TYR A 64 6.61 14.92 -16.16
C TYR A 64 5.62 16.05 -16.49
N LEU A 65 4.32 15.79 -16.39
CA LEU A 65 3.27 16.78 -16.64
C LEU A 65 3.39 17.99 -15.71
N LYS A 66 3.73 17.73 -14.44
CA LYS A 66 3.99 18.80 -13.46
C LYS A 66 5.18 19.68 -13.88
N ARG A 67 6.28 19.08 -14.37
CA ARG A 67 7.43 19.85 -14.89
C ARG A 67 7.06 20.66 -16.12
N LYS A 68 6.17 20.15 -16.98
CA LYS A 68 5.63 20.85 -18.14
C LYS A 68 4.58 21.92 -17.77
N LYS A 69 4.23 22.04 -16.49
CA LYS A 69 3.18 22.94 -15.97
C LYS A 69 1.80 22.67 -16.59
N GLU A 70 1.57 21.42 -17.05
CA GLU A 70 0.26 20.99 -17.53
C GLU A 70 -0.74 20.97 -16.39
N LYS A 71 -1.89 21.62 -16.60
CA LYS A 71 -2.96 21.69 -15.62
C LYS A 71 -4.02 20.64 -15.92
N ILE A 72 -4.11 19.65 -15.05
CA ILE A 72 -5.17 18.64 -15.10
C ILE A 72 -6.35 19.13 -14.26
N ASN A 73 -7.51 19.33 -14.88
CA ASN A 73 -8.72 19.78 -14.19
C ASN A 73 -9.49 18.60 -13.58
N PHE A 74 -9.58 17.48 -14.31
CA PHE A 74 -10.31 16.29 -13.92
C PHE A 74 -9.50 15.04 -14.24
N CYS A 75 -9.71 13.98 -13.46
CA CYS A 75 -9.13 12.67 -13.71
C CYS A 75 -10.20 11.60 -13.47
N LEU A 76 -10.42 10.75 -14.46
CA LEU A 76 -11.27 9.57 -14.37
C LEU A 76 -10.39 8.33 -14.41
N VAL A 77 -10.52 7.46 -13.41
CA VAL A 77 -9.80 6.18 -13.32
C VAL A 77 -10.77 5.04 -13.56
N GLY A 78 -10.52 4.21 -14.57
CA GLY A 78 -11.41 3.15 -15.03
C GLY A 78 -11.29 1.83 -14.29
N GLU A 79 -10.83 1.83 -13.05
CA GLU A 79 -10.70 0.63 -12.22
C GLU A 79 -12.06 -0.02 -11.90
N PRO A 80 -12.14 -1.35 -11.78
CA PRO A 80 -13.36 -2.07 -11.44
C PRO A 80 -13.75 -1.80 -9.98
N THR A 81 -14.71 -0.91 -9.76
CA THR A 81 -15.11 -0.46 -8.43
C THR A 81 -16.52 -0.86 -8.04
N ASN A 82 -17.32 -1.36 -8.98
CA ASN A 82 -18.71 -1.71 -8.77
C ASN A 82 -18.82 -3.16 -8.23
N PRO A 83 -19.36 -3.39 -7.03
CA PRO A 83 -19.43 -4.74 -6.48
C PRO A 83 -20.48 -5.63 -7.13
N ASN A 84 -21.67 -5.12 -7.50
CA ASN A 84 -22.78 -5.92 -8.00
C ASN A 84 -23.28 -5.47 -9.37
N LYS A 85 -23.50 -4.16 -9.56
CA LYS A 85 -24.08 -3.61 -10.81
C LYS A 85 -23.20 -2.49 -11.34
N LEU A 86 -23.07 -2.46 -12.67
CA LEU A 86 -22.34 -1.39 -13.34
C LEU A 86 -22.97 -0.01 -13.04
N GLY A 87 -22.15 0.95 -12.65
CA GLY A 87 -22.56 2.32 -12.34
C GLY A 87 -23.16 2.53 -10.96
N GLU A 88 -23.20 1.52 -10.09
CA GLU A 88 -23.75 1.67 -8.73
C GLU A 88 -22.82 2.42 -7.76
N MET A 89 -21.51 2.43 -8.03
CA MET A 89 -20.54 3.05 -7.14
C MET A 89 -19.38 3.67 -7.90
N ILE A 90 -19.02 4.88 -7.50
CA ILE A 90 -17.76 5.53 -7.86
C ILE A 90 -16.95 5.84 -6.60
N LYS A 91 -15.63 5.70 -6.69
CA LYS A 91 -14.74 6.08 -5.60
C LYS A 91 -14.23 7.51 -5.83
N ILE A 92 -14.52 8.40 -4.88
CA ILE A 92 -14.07 9.79 -4.90
C ILE A 92 -12.75 10.01 -4.14
N GLY A 93 -12.18 8.94 -3.59
CA GLY A 93 -10.90 8.96 -2.89
C GLY A 93 -10.51 7.57 -2.40
N ARG A 94 -9.26 7.43 -1.97
CA ARG A 94 -8.72 6.19 -1.41
C ARG A 94 -7.93 6.48 -0.14
N ARG A 95 -7.91 5.53 0.79
CA ARG A 95 -7.01 5.57 1.94
C ARG A 95 -5.57 5.38 1.47
N GLY A 96 -4.63 6.04 2.14
CA GLY A 96 -3.21 5.80 1.92
C GLY A 96 -2.81 4.39 2.38
N SER A 97 -1.70 3.91 1.84
CA SER A 97 -1.09 2.62 2.20
C SER A 97 0.37 2.85 2.58
N LEU A 98 0.80 2.28 3.70
CA LEU A 98 2.19 2.30 4.15
C LEU A 98 2.56 0.91 4.64
N THR A 99 3.50 0.28 3.98
CA THR A 99 4.09 -0.98 4.43
C THR A 99 5.38 -0.69 5.19
N GLY A 100 5.54 -1.28 6.38
CA GLY A 100 6.78 -1.24 7.15
C GLY A 100 7.37 -2.62 7.32
N ARG A 101 8.68 -2.75 7.15
CA ARG A 101 9.46 -3.94 7.49
C ARG A 101 10.42 -3.59 8.61
N LEU A 102 10.15 -4.15 9.79
CA LEU A 102 10.96 -3.96 11.00
C LEU A 102 11.88 -5.15 11.18
N THR A 103 13.17 -4.90 11.34
CA THR A 103 14.18 -5.89 11.74
C THR A 103 14.76 -5.51 13.08
N ILE A 104 14.76 -6.41 14.03
CA ILE A 104 15.42 -6.28 15.33
C ILE A 104 16.67 -7.15 15.31
N PHE A 105 17.82 -6.56 15.65
CA PHE A 105 19.08 -7.27 15.78
C PHE A 105 19.35 -7.57 17.26
N GLY A 106 19.62 -8.81 17.57
CA GLY A 106 19.96 -9.28 18.92
C GLY A 106 21.41 -9.72 19.04
N LEU A 107 21.68 -10.41 20.15
CA LEU A 107 22.92 -11.14 20.35
C LEU A 107 22.58 -12.62 20.54
N GLN A 108 23.07 -13.44 19.63
CA GLN A 108 22.87 -14.89 19.64
C GLN A 108 23.52 -15.53 20.84
N GLY A 109 22.92 -16.59 21.37
CA GLY A 109 23.46 -17.34 22.50
C GLY A 109 22.66 -18.58 22.82
N HIS A 110 23.18 -19.41 23.74
CA HIS A 110 22.49 -20.59 24.20
C HIS A 110 21.33 -20.22 25.15
N VAL A 111 20.17 -20.87 25.01
CA VAL A 111 18.98 -20.56 25.81
C VAL A 111 19.17 -20.77 27.31
N ALA A 112 20.09 -21.66 27.72
CA ALA A 112 20.44 -21.86 29.13
C ALA A 112 21.18 -20.65 29.74
N TYR A 113 21.75 -19.75 28.93
CA TYR A 113 22.53 -18.62 29.40
C TYR A 113 22.00 -17.30 28.84
N PRO A 114 20.71 -16.95 29.09
CA PRO A 114 20.06 -15.81 28.48
C PRO A 114 20.70 -14.46 28.86
N HIS A 115 21.42 -14.41 29.98
CA HIS A 115 22.16 -13.22 30.42
C HIS A 115 23.37 -12.88 29.53
N ARG A 116 23.83 -13.81 28.70
CA ARG A 116 24.91 -13.64 27.71
C ARG A 116 24.41 -13.33 26.32
N ALA A 117 23.09 -13.23 26.14
CA ALA A 117 22.45 -13.02 24.85
C ALA A 117 21.48 -11.82 24.92
N ASN A 118 20.98 -11.41 23.76
CA ASN A 118 19.91 -10.44 23.69
C ASN A 118 18.86 -10.92 22.68
N ASN A 119 17.73 -11.38 23.17
CA ASN A 119 16.74 -12.09 22.35
C ASN A 119 15.86 -11.13 21.53
N PRO A 120 16.05 -11.03 20.19
CA PRO A 120 15.26 -10.16 19.33
C PRO A 120 13.80 -10.64 19.20
N SER A 121 13.52 -11.95 19.42
CA SER A 121 12.16 -12.50 19.41
C SER A 121 11.30 -11.91 20.53
N THR A 122 11.87 -11.79 21.73
CA THR A 122 11.19 -11.16 22.88
C THR A 122 10.89 -9.68 22.61
N ILE A 123 11.82 -8.98 21.94
CA ILE A 123 11.68 -7.55 21.65
C ILE A 123 10.60 -7.32 20.58
N ILE A 124 10.65 -8.10 19.49
CA ILE A 124 9.69 -7.92 18.39
C ILE A 124 8.26 -8.23 18.83
N VAL A 125 8.04 -9.25 19.66
CA VAL A 125 6.72 -9.56 20.23
C VAL A 125 6.16 -8.39 21.03
N LYS A 126 6.97 -7.73 21.85
CA LYS A 126 6.54 -6.55 22.60
C LYS A 126 6.23 -5.36 21.72
N ILE A 127 7.06 -5.13 20.70
CA ILE A 127 6.79 -4.08 19.71
C ILE A 127 5.49 -4.36 18.96
N LEU A 128 5.28 -5.60 18.51
CA LEU A 128 4.06 -5.99 17.80
C LEU A 128 2.81 -5.83 18.66
N LYS A 129 2.90 -6.14 19.96
CA LYS A 129 1.80 -5.88 20.91
C LYS A 129 1.48 -4.39 20.98
N GLU A 130 2.46 -3.51 21.17
CA GLU A 130 2.29 -2.06 21.17
C GLU A 130 1.67 -1.56 19.84
N LEU A 131 2.12 -2.11 18.69
CA LEU A 131 1.57 -1.77 17.38
C LEU A 131 0.10 -2.18 17.23
N LYS A 132 -0.28 -3.35 17.73
CA LYS A 132 -1.66 -3.86 17.69
C LYS A 132 -2.61 -3.00 18.53
N ASP A 133 -2.11 -2.47 19.63
CA ASP A 133 -2.91 -1.66 20.57
C ASP A 133 -3.06 -0.19 20.11
N ILE A 134 -2.41 0.21 19.00
CA ILE A 134 -2.51 1.58 18.49
C ILE A 134 -3.93 1.87 18.01
N LYS A 135 -4.55 2.86 18.62
CA LYS A 135 -5.73 3.53 18.07
C LYS A 135 -5.29 4.82 17.37
N PHE A 136 -5.38 4.86 16.05
CA PHE A 136 -4.99 6.04 15.27
C PHE A 136 -6.05 7.13 15.32
N ASP A 137 -7.30 6.79 14.97
CA ASP A 137 -8.45 7.67 14.86
C ASP A 137 -9.78 6.88 14.85
N LYS A 138 -10.88 7.59 14.77
CA LYS A 138 -12.24 7.02 14.70
C LYS A 138 -12.83 7.03 13.28
N GLY A 139 -12.01 7.30 12.26
CA GLY A 139 -12.48 7.51 10.90
C GLY A 139 -12.90 8.94 10.60
N THR A 140 -13.40 9.16 9.39
CA THR A 140 -13.99 10.41 8.91
C THR A 140 -15.35 10.12 8.29
N LYS A 141 -16.05 11.15 7.80
CA LYS A 141 -17.30 10.94 7.05
C LYS A 141 -17.11 10.11 5.78
N ASP A 142 -15.90 10.18 5.16
CA ASP A 142 -15.62 9.55 3.88
C ASP A 142 -14.79 8.28 4.00
N PHE A 143 -14.08 8.08 5.12
CA PHE A 143 -13.14 6.97 5.29
C PHE A 143 -13.26 6.28 6.64
N GLN A 144 -13.10 4.98 6.61
CA GLN A 144 -12.96 4.13 7.79
C GLN A 144 -11.77 4.57 8.66
N PRO A 145 -11.71 4.14 9.93
CA PRO A 145 -10.56 4.35 10.79
C PRO A 145 -9.26 3.85 10.16
N THR A 146 -8.17 4.54 10.46
CA THR A 146 -6.83 4.08 10.14
C THR A 146 -6.54 2.80 10.91
N ASN A 147 -6.11 1.75 10.22
CA ASN A 147 -5.80 0.45 10.82
C ASN A 147 -4.39 -0.03 10.45
N LEU A 148 -3.81 -0.82 11.34
CA LEU A 148 -2.54 -1.50 11.16
C LEU A 148 -2.75 -3.00 11.30
N GLU A 149 -2.24 -3.77 10.32
CA GLU A 149 -2.22 -5.22 10.39
C GLU A 149 -0.79 -5.75 10.19
N VAL A 150 -0.38 -6.67 11.07
CA VAL A 150 0.86 -7.42 10.93
C VAL A 150 0.61 -8.53 9.92
N THR A 151 1.38 -8.53 8.84
CA THR A 151 1.16 -9.45 7.72
C THR A 151 2.20 -10.57 7.65
N LYS A 152 3.35 -10.40 8.32
CA LYS A 152 4.41 -11.40 8.34
C LYS A 152 5.25 -11.27 9.60
N ILE A 153 5.61 -12.41 10.20
CA ILE A 153 6.63 -12.49 11.24
C ILE A 153 7.60 -13.58 10.81
N ASN A 154 8.89 -13.30 10.85
CA ASN A 154 9.94 -14.22 10.45
C ASN A 154 11.07 -14.19 11.48
N ILE A 155 11.41 -15.38 11.99
CA ILE A 155 12.55 -15.61 12.86
C ILE A 155 13.28 -16.79 12.25
N ASN A 156 14.32 -16.50 11.49
CA ASN A 156 15.09 -17.53 10.80
C ASN A 156 16.07 -18.17 11.76
N ASN A 157 15.57 -19.13 12.55
CA ASN A 157 16.33 -19.91 13.51
C ASN A 157 16.07 -21.39 13.28
N THR A 158 17.12 -22.17 13.15
CA THR A 158 17.06 -23.62 12.86
C THR A 158 17.32 -24.48 14.09
N ALA A 159 17.80 -23.89 15.19
CA ALA A 159 18.14 -24.60 16.41
C ALA A 159 17.24 -24.17 17.56
N ASP A 160 16.61 -25.13 18.25
CA ASP A 160 15.64 -24.87 19.32
C ASP A 160 16.31 -24.36 20.61
N ASN A 161 17.58 -24.64 20.80
CA ASN A 161 18.36 -24.27 21.99
C ASN A 161 19.23 -23.02 21.79
N VAL A 162 19.02 -22.26 20.68
CA VAL A 162 19.79 -21.06 20.37
C VAL A 162 18.86 -19.84 20.29
N ILE A 163 19.20 -18.78 20.97
CA ILE A 163 18.57 -17.46 20.83
C ILE A 163 18.97 -16.88 19.46
N PRO A 164 18.02 -16.44 18.61
CA PRO A 164 18.32 -15.99 17.25
C PRO A 164 19.12 -14.67 17.23
N ALA A 165 19.82 -14.42 16.11
CA ALA A 165 20.55 -13.18 15.89
C ALA A 165 19.64 -12.02 15.45
N SER A 166 18.50 -12.32 14.82
CA SER A 166 17.54 -11.30 14.35
C SER A 166 16.11 -11.84 14.35
N ALA A 167 15.16 -10.90 14.35
CA ALA A 167 13.74 -11.17 14.15
C ALA A 167 13.14 -10.06 13.27
N GLU A 168 12.24 -10.44 12.35
CA GLU A 168 11.62 -9.55 11.40
C GLU A 168 10.10 -9.57 11.50
N ALA A 169 9.47 -8.43 11.24
CA ALA A 169 8.04 -8.34 11.02
C ALA A 169 7.71 -7.37 9.90
N THR A 170 6.68 -7.72 9.13
CA THR A 170 6.09 -6.82 8.12
C THR A 170 4.67 -6.49 8.55
N PHE A 171 4.31 -5.23 8.42
CA PHE A 171 2.96 -4.73 8.68
C PHE A 171 2.53 -3.76 7.60
N ASN A 172 1.23 -3.64 7.39
CA ASN A 172 0.64 -2.66 6.49
C ASN A 172 -0.33 -1.77 7.24
N ILE A 173 -0.34 -0.49 6.89
CA ILE A 173 -1.23 0.51 7.46
C ILE A 173 -2.06 1.12 6.35
N ARG A 174 -3.39 1.07 6.51
CA ARG A 174 -4.33 1.80 5.68
C ARG A 174 -4.79 3.03 6.44
N PHE A 175 -4.45 4.22 5.96
CA PHE A 175 -4.70 5.47 6.67
C PHE A 175 -5.58 6.43 5.89
N ASN A 176 -6.46 7.12 6.60
CA ASN A 176 -7.37 8.11 6.07
C ASN A 176 -6.72 9.51 5.99
N ASN A 177 -7.49 10.51 5.57
CA ASN A 177 -7.04 11.88 5.35
C ASN A 177 -6.69 12.68 6.63
N LYS A 178 -6.89 12.10 7.84
CA LYS A 178 -6.39 12.68 9.11
C LYS A 178 -4.88 12.48 9.28
N HIS A 179 -4.28 11.58 8.50
CA HIS A 179 -2.88 11.22 8.61
C HIS A 179 -2.14 11.41 7.29
N SER A 180 -0.84 11.63 7.40
CA SER A 180 0.11 11.50 6.31
C SER A 180 1.08 10.34 6.60
N SER A 181 1.73 9.82 5.57
CA SER A 181 2.80 8.82 5.72
C SER A 181 3.85 9.27 6.76
N ASN A 182 4.24 10.56 6.71
CA ASN A 182 5.21 11.11 7.65
C ASN A 182 4.71 11.16 9.10
N SER A 183 3.45 11.51 9.34
CA SER A 183 2.88 11.53 10.70
C SER A 183 2.83 10.13 11.30
N ILE A 184 2.48 9.14 10.50
CA ILE A 184 2.47 7.72 10.89
C ILE A 184 3.89 7.24 11.20
N LYS A 185 4.86 7.46 10.30
CA LYS A 185 6.26 7.08 10.52
C LYS A 185 6.82 7.67 11.82
N LYS A 186 6.55 8.95 12.09
CA LYS A 186 6.97 9.60 13.34
C LYS A 186 6.35 8.91 14.57
N ARG A 187 5.06 8.56 14.52
CA ARG A 187 4.37 7.87 15.62
C ARG A 187 4.94 6.48 15.87
N LEU A 188 5.16 5.70 14.80
CA LEU A 188 5.76 4.36 14.90
C LEU A 188 7.18 4.41 15.46
N ASN A 189 8.02 5.32 14.96
CA ASN A 189 9.38 5.45 15.44
C ASN A 189 9.46 5.77 16.95
N ARG A 190 8.54 6.58 17.48
CA ARG A 190 8.45 6.82 18.92
C ARG A 190 8.20 5.53 19.71
N ILE A 191 7.32 4.66 19.21
CA ILE A 191 7.02 3.36 19.82
C ILE A 191 8.25 2.47 19.77
N PHE A 192 8.90 2.34 18.61
CA PHE A 192 10.11 1.52 18.46
C PHE A 192 11.20 1.95 19.42
N ILE A 193 11.49 3.25 19.47
CA ILE A 193 12.51 3.80 20.36
C ILE A 193 12.14 3.56 21.83
N LYS A 194 10.90 3.86 22.23
CA LYS A 194 10.40 3.69 23.61
C LYS A 194 10.52 2.23 24.05
N THR A 195 9.98 1.31 23.25
CA THR A 195 9.96 -0.12 23.60
C THR A 195 11.37 -0.71 23.60
N ASN A 196 12.21 -0.30 22.65
CA ASN A 196 13.57 -0.80 22.54
C ASN A 196 14.55 -0.21 23.57
N LYS A 197 14.21 0.92 24.21
CA LYS A 197 15.10 1.59 25.19
C LYS A 197 15.59 0.64 26.29
N LYS A 198 14.73 -0.26 26.77
CA LYS A 198 15.07 -1.27 27.79
C LYS A 198 16.08 -2.30 27.30
N TYR A 199 16.03 -2.65 26.01
CA TYR A 199 16.79 -3.77 25.43
C TYR A 199 18.09 -3.34 24.78
N LYS A 200 18.23 -2.05 24.47
CA LYS A 200 19.41 -1.46 23.80
C LYS A 200 19.80 -2.19 22.50
N SER A 201 18.85 -2.84 21.83
CA SER A 201 19.08 -3.54 20.58
C SER A 201 19.14 -2.56 19.41
N LYS A 202 19.89 -2.93 18.37
CA LYS A 202 19.81 -2.24 17.09
C LYS A 202 18.52 -2.64 16.37
N PHE A 203 17.90 -1.71 15.68
CA PHE A 203 16.76 -2.02 14.80
C PHE A 203 16.86 -1.23 13.50
N LYS A 204 16.26 -1.78 12.46
CA LYS A 204 16.10 -1.15 11.16
C LYS A 204 14.63 -1.17 10.78
N ILE A 205 14.14 -0.09 10.19
CA ILE A 205 12.80 -0.01 9.65
C ILE A 205 12.85 0.55 8.23
N ASP A 206 12.36 -0.23 7.28
CA ASP A 206 12.20 0.17 5.89
C ASP A 206 10.71 0.39 5.61
N TYR A 207 10.37 1.48 4.90
CA TYR A 207 9.00 1.83 4.54
C TYR A 207 8.85 1.89 3.02
N ARG A 208 7.79 1.24 2.55
CA ARG A 208 7.31 1.31 1.18
C ARG A 208 5.88 1.85 1.10
#